data_c45940ac73ef0a59bb44a9a9b2602b01
#
_entry.id   c45940ac73ef0a59bb44a9a9b2602b01
#
_cell.length_a   1.000
_cell.length_b   1.000
_cell.length_c   1.000
_cell.angle_alpha   90.00
_cell.angle_beta   90.00
_cell.angle_gamma   90.00
#
_symmetry.space_group_name_H-M   'P 1'
#
loop_
_entity.id
_entity.type
_entity.pdbx_description
1 polymer ?
#
loop_
_entity_poly.entity_id
_entity_poly.type
_entity_poly.pdbx_seq_one_letter_code
_entity_poly.pdbx_strand_id
1 'polypeptide(L)'
;MHGMKKCPDISPLYARAQSSQLTRRQIMQGAMALVASSVLSGCGSSHSTAAAVSDSAPLSNPQLAPAGLLTHASLTVTAAATGSIGSAFAGLSYEKAELYTPIFSASNSGLIGMFKRLGPSVLRVGGNSVDKNVWTPNGPGQTAGQIAPSDVDSLAAFVKAAGWQCLYGINLHGDPTGATTAALAAAEVAYAAQQFGSSLLGIEIGNEPDVYGTNFFGGNWSPSRLLTLWGQFRAAILASTPGVPITGPADASNESTWTVPFGYAVTANEITLLTQHYYRANGQLPTSTAAYLITPDPTLIADLAILEAGAQGIGVPYRISECNSFYNGGASGVSDSYASSLWVIDYLFSCAQGGASGVNFHGGGDNPGYTPIADDNGTVVGARPEFYGILLFTLAGRGTVYTSQISAGSLNVTAYAVQSPTGALNIIVVNKDLTQNLQLTAQIPQTITSASLLAMTQLTSGATAPDLSATSGVTIQDASVNPDGTFSPSAAQTLELLTSSEFTCYVPALSAVLIQTA
;
A
#
# COMPACT_ATOMS: atom_id res chain seq x y z
N MET A 1 5.11 39.50 -28.95
CA MET A 1 3.70 39.10 -28.86
C MET A 1 3.64 37.58 -29.10
N HIS A 2 3.76 36.77 -28.05
CA HIS A 2 3.60 35.32 -28.14
C HIS A 2 2.18 35.02 -27.69
N GLY A 3 1.43 34.35 -28.56
CA GLY A 3 0.03 34.02 -28.32
C GLY A 3 -0.13 33.03 -27.15
N MET A 4 -0.87 33.44 -26.14
CA MET A 4 -1.37 32.56 -25.08
C MET A 4 -2.26 31.49 -25.74
N LYS A 5 -1.83 30.23 -25.66
CA LYS A 5 -2.72 29.09 -25.93
C LYS A 5 -3.82 29.09 -24.88
N LYS A 6 -5.07 29.22 -25.30
CA LYS A 6 -6.25 29.04 -24.44
C LYS A 6 -6.19 27.63 -23.82
N CYS A 7 -6.30 27.56 -22.49
CA CYS A 7 -6.59 26.32 -21.81
C CYS A 7 -7.83 25.65 -22.42
N PRO A 8 -7.86 24.32 -22.56
CA PRO A 8 -9.07 23.63 -22.95
C PRO A 8 -10.16 23.86 -21.90
N ASP A 9 -11.38 24.08 -22.38
CA ASP A 9 -12.55 24.29 -21.54
C ASP A 9 -12.88 22.98 -20.81
N ILE A 10 -12.62 22.92 -19.52
CA ILE A 10 -12.89 21.77 -18.63
C ILE A 10 -14.33 21.78 -18.09
N SER A 11 -15.16 22.75 -18.50
CA SER A 11 -16.56 22.88 -18.10
C SER A 11 -17.39 21.60 -18.27
N PRO A 12 -17.20 20.77 -19.32
CA PRO A 12 -17.93 19.51 -19.45
C PRO A 12 -17.57 18.44 -18.41
N LEU A 13 -16.33 18.42 -17.94
CA LEU A 13 -15.89 17.50 -16.89
C LEU A 13 -16.40 17.94 -15.52
N TYR A 14 -16.44 19.24 -15.27
CA TYR A 14 -17.02 19.83 -14.06
C TYR A 14 -18.52 19.55 -13.93
N ALA A 15 -19.27 19.64 -15.03
CA ALA A 15 -20.70 19.36 -15.06
C ALA A 15 -21.02 17.86 -14.81
N ARG A 16 -20.14 16.94 -15.25
CA ARG A 16 -20.28 15.51 -14.96
C ARG A 16 -19.97 15.16 -13.51
N ALA A 17 -18.97 15.80 -12.90
CA ALA A 17 -18.62 15.60 -11.50
C ALA A 17 -19.71 16.13 -10.54
N GLN A 18 -20.36 17.24 -10.87
CA GLN A 18 -21.43 17.79 -10.03
C GLN A 18 -22.73 16.99 -10.07
N SER A 19 -22.98 16.19 -11.10
CA SER A 19 -24.20 15.36 -11.19
C SER A 19 -24.11 14.04 -10.39
N SER A 20 -22.95 13.72 -9.80
CA SER A 20 -22.72 12.49 -9.03
C SER A 20 -22.40 12.72 -7.54
N GLN A 21 -22.60 13.94 -7.02
CA GLN A 21 -22.43 14.20 -5.58
C GLN A 21 -23.56 13.59 -4.73
N LEU A 22 -23.54 12.26 -4.60
CA LEU A 22 -24.09 11.60 -3.42
C LEU A 22 -23.05 11.74 -2.31
N THR A 23 -23.39 12.46 -1.24
CA THR A 23 -22.53 12.58 -0.06
C THR A 23 -22.28 11.19 0.54
N ARG A 24 -21.11 10.97 1.20
CA ARG A 24 -20.79 9.71 1.91
C ARG A 24 -21.94 9.17 2.76
N ARG A 25 -22.80 10.07 3.27
CA ARG A 25 -23.98 9.74 4.06
C ARG A 25 -25.12 9.14 3.22
N GLN A 26 -25.26 9.51 1.96
CA GLN A 26 -26.30 9.01 1.05
C GLN A 26 -25.94 7.65 0.44
N ILE A 27 -24.65 7.38 0.23
CA ILE A 27 -24.14 6.06 -0.21
C ILE A 27 -24.35 5.02 0.89
N MET A 28 -24.13 5.38 2.15
CA MET A 28 -24.38 4.48 3.31
C MET A 28 -25.86 4.17 3.51
N GLN A 29 -26.78 5.07 3.18
CA GLN A 29 -28.22 4.83 3.29
C GLN A 29 -28.78 3.99 2.12
N GLY A 30 -28.16 4.03 0.94
CA GLY A 30 -28.57 3.21 -0.21
C GLY A 30 -28.19 1.73 -0.08
N ALA A 31 -27.07 1.42 0.60
CA ALA A 31 -26.60 0.06 0.77
C ALA A 31 -27.42 -0.76 1.79
N MET A 32 -28.13 -0.11 2.71
CA MET A 32 -28.99 -0.79 3.70
C MET A 32 -30.39 -1.16 3.19
N ALA A 33 -30.82 -0.63 2.06
CA ALA A 33 -32.18 -0.86 1.54
C ALA A 33 -32.30 -2.10 0.62
N LEU A 34 -31.20 -2.74 0.24
CA LEU A 34 -31.20 -3.87 -0.70
C LEU A 34 -31.06 -5.26 -0.05
N VAL A 35 -30.98 -5.36 1.28
CA VAL A 35 -30.82 -6.66 1.99
C VAL A 35 -32.14 -7.18 2.60
N ALA A 36 -33.25 -6.46 2.46
CA ALA A 36 -34.50 -6.78 3.18
C ALA A 36 -35.63 -7.38 2.32
N SER A 37 -35.36 -8.04 1.19
CA SER A 37 -36.44 -8.68 0.42
C SER A 37 -36.00 -9.92 -0.36
N SER A 38 -35.76 -11.04 0.34
CA SER A 38 -35.94 -12.38 -0.23
C SER A 38 -35.88 -13.48 0.84
N VAL A 39 -36.88 -13.55 1.69
CA VAL A 39 -37.24 -14.79 2.37
C VAL A 39 -38.76 -14.94 2.24
N LEU A 40 -39.20 -15.84 1.39
CA LEU A 40 -40.35 -16.74 1.58
C LEU A 40 -40.73 -17.43 0.26
N SER A 41 -40.78 -18.72 0.35
CA SER A 41 -41.63 -19.67 -0.40
C SER A 41 -40.96 -20.68 -1.28
N GLY A 42 -41.16 -21.96 -0.89
CA GLY A 42 -41.32 -23.04 -1.82
C GLY A 42 -40.73 -24.38 -1.39
N CYS A 43 -41.45 -25.17 -0.58
CA CYS A 43 -41.25 -26.61 -0.47
C CYS A 43 -41.52 -27.29 -1.81
N GLY A 44 -40.58 -28.16 -2.24
CA GLY A 44 -40.79 -29.06 -3.37
C GLY A 44 -39.76 -30.19 -3.32
N SER A 45 -40.16 -31.33 -2.74
CA SER A 45 -39.39 -32.57 -2.69
C SER A 45 -39.31 -33.23 -4.07
N SER A 46 -38.09 -33.47 -4.56
CA SER A 46 -37.86 -34.54 -5.55
C SER A 46 -36.53 -35.22 -5.26
N HIS A 47 -36.62 -36.48 -4.89
CA HIS A 47 -35.49 -37.40 -4.73
C HIS A 47 -34.89 -37.69 -6.11
N SER A 48 -33.64 -37.31 -6.32
CA SER A 48 -32.78 -37.93 -7.33
C SER A 48 -31.56 -38.50 -6.61
N THR A 49 -31.44 -39.81 -6.66
CA THR A 49 -30.27 -40.56 -6.22
C THR A 49 -29.10 -40.22 -7.09
N ALA A 50 -28.22 -39.33 -6.61
CA ALA A 50 -26.90 -39.17 -7.19
C ALA A 50 -25.98 -40.27 -6.66
N ALA A 51 -25.36 -40.99 -7.58
CA ALA A 51 -24.36 -42.01 -7.27
C ALA A 51 -23.19 -41.33 -6.53
N ALA A 52 -22.81 -41.94 -5.38
CA ALA A 52 -21.61 -41.54 -4.65
C ALA A 52 -20.38 -41.85 -5.53
N VAL A 53 -19.79 -40.85 -6.10
CA VAL A 53 -18.42 -40.92 -6.63
C VAL A 53 -17.51 -40.88 -5.38
N SER A 54 -16.85 -42.00 -5.09
CA SER A 54 -15.81 -42.09 -4.09
C SER A 54 -14.56 -41.37 -4.64
N ASP A 55 -14.47 -40.10 -4.38
CA ASP A 55 -13.29 -39.31 -4.74
C ASP A 55 -12.33 -39.32 -3.54
N SER A 56 -11.48 -40.33 -3.46
CA SER A 56 -10.37 -40.42 -2.55
C SER A 56 -9.06 -40.08 -3.23
N ALA A 57 -8.96 -38.85 -3.76
CA ALA A 57 -7.65 -38.27 -4.04
C ALA A 57 -7.06 -37.82 -2.70
N PRO A 58 -5.84 -38.22 -2.30
CA PRO A 58 -5.24 -37.74 -1.07
C PRO A 58 -5.02 -36.23 -1.16
N LEU A 59 -5.49 -35.48 -0.17
CA LEU A 59 -5.19 -34.06 -0.01
C LEU A 59 -3.68 -33.87 -0.09
N SER A 60 -3.20 -33.04 -0.99
CA SER A 60 -1.78 -32.82 -1.25
C SER A 60 -1.02 -32.15 -0.09
N ASN A 61 -1.69 -31.82 1.03
CA ASN A 61 -1.05 -31.34 2.24
C ASN A 61 -1.78 -31.74 3.53
N PRO A 62 -1.40 -32.84 4.20
CA PRO A 62 -1.99 -33.22 5.48
C PRO A 62 -1.66 -32.27 6.66
N GLN A 63 -0.66 -31.39 6.53
CA GLN A 63 -0.24 -30.46 7.58
C GLN A 63 -1.08 -29.18 7.67
N LEU A 64 -1.81 -28.82 6.60
CA LEU A 64 -2.63 -27.61 6.54
C LEU A 64 -4.14 -27.85 6.67
N ALA A 65 -4.58 -29.05 7.01
CA ALA A 65 -5.99 -29.40 7.15
C ALA A 65 -6.48 -29.28 8.59
N PRO A 66 -6.87 -28.08 9.08
CA PRO A 66 -7.67 -27.99 10.29
C PRO A 66 -9.08 -28.53 10.00
N ALA A 67 -9.78 -29.01 11.06
CA ALA A 67 -11.17 -29.46 10.97
C ALA A 67 -12.07 -28.24 10.60
N GLY A 68 -12.26 -28.00 9.30
CA GLY A 68 -13.14 -26.96 8.74
C GLY A 68 -13.97 -27.52 7.59
N LEU A 69 -15.02 -26.79 7.22
CA LEU A 69 -15.81 -27.12 6.03
C LEU A 69 -14.95 -26.89 4.78
N LEU A 70 -15.03 -27.81 3.82
CA LEU A 70 -14.29 -27.75 2.58
C LEU A 70 -15.21 -27.29 1.44
N THR A 71 -14.82 -26.21 0.76
CA THR A 71 -15.50 -25.70 -0.43
C THR A 71 -14.62 -25.91 -1.66
N HIS A 72 -15.18 -26.47 -2.72
CA HIS A 72 -14.50 -26.53 -4.02
C HIS A 72 -14.60 -25.19 -4.71
N ALA A 73 -13.46 -24.68 -5.18
CA ALA A 73 -13.34 -23.43 -5.88
C ALA A 73 -12.56 -23.60 -7.20
N SER A 74 -12.81 -22.75 -8.17
CA SER A 74 -12.05 -22.70 -9.40
C SER A 74 -11.42 -21.32 -9.60
N LEU A 75 -10.19 -21.30 -10.12
CA LEU A 75 -9.46 -20.11 -10.54
C LEU A 75 -9.15 -20.22 -12.03
N THR A 76 -9.48 -19.20 -12.78
CA THR A 76 -9.06 -19.05 -14.18
C THR A 76 -8.18 -17.80 -14.30
N VAL A 77 -6.94 -18.00 -14.74
CA VAL A 77 -6.02 -16.91 -15.09
C VAL A 77 -5.96 -16.79 -16.61
N THR A 78 -6.06 -15.58 -17.13
CA THR A 78 -5.90 -15.29 -18.57
C THR A 78 -4.76 -14.30 -18.77
N ALA A 79 -4.09 -14.35 -19.93
CA ALA A 79 -2.98 -13.47 -20.27
C ALA A 79 -3.40 -12.01 -20.58
N ALA A 80 -4.60 -11.60 -20.18
CA ALA A 80 -5.05 -10.22 -20.29
C ALA A 80 -4.48 -9.39 -19.12
N ALA A 81 -3.64 -8.40 -19.45
CA ALA A 81 -3.02 -7.52 -18.45
C ALA A 81 -4.08 -6.62 -17.80
N THR A 82 -4.01 -6.48 -16.47
CA THR A 82 -4.86 -5.59 -15.67
C THR A 82 -4.05 -4.58 -14.87
N GLY A 83 -2.72 -4.65 -14.89
CA GLY A 83 -1.84 -3.76 -14.17
C GLY A 83 -0.38 -4.21 -14.25
N SER A 84 0.47 -3.55 -13.48
CA SER A 84 1.89 -3.88 -13.40
C SER A 84 2.49 -3.60 -12.03
N ILE A 85 3.49 -4.39 -11.64
CA ILE A 85 4.26 -4.22 -10.41
C ILE A 85 5.70 -3.89 -10.79
N GLY A 86 6.12 -2.66 -10.51
CA GLY A 86 7.48 -2.18 -10.73
C GLY A 86 8.45 -2.64 -9.63
N SER A 87 9.72 -2.30 -9.83
CA SER A 87 10.81 -2.73 -8.92
C SER A 87 10.78 -2.05 -7.53
N ALA A 88 10.08 -0.94 -7.38
CA ALA A 88 10.03 -0.15 -6.16
C ALA A 88 8.58 0.07 -5.70
N PHE A 89 7.73 -0.95 -5.85
CA PHE A 89 6.28 -0.80 -5.69
C PHE A 89 5.89 -0.65 -4.22
N ALA A 90 6.20 -1.63 -3.36
CA ALA A 90 5.83 -1.64 -1.95
C ALA A 90 6.93 -0.96 -1.11
N GLY A 91 6.73 0.29 -0.75
CA GLY A 91 7.62 1.12 0.06
C GLY A 91 7.10 1.38 1.46
N LEU A 92 7.88 2.14 2.23
CA LEU A 92 7.53 2.55 3.58
C LEU A 92 7.53 4.08 3.68
N SER A 93 6.75 4.64 4.60
CA SER A 93 6.68 6.06 4.92
C SER A 93 6.89 6.25 6.43
N TYR A 94 7.69 7.23 6.77
CA TYR A 94 7.97 7.61 8.16
C TYR A 94 7.78 9.10 8.35
N GLU A 95 7.46 9.50 9.57
CA GLU A 95 7.39 10.90 9.96
C GLU A 95 8.73 11.61 9.78
N LYS A 96 8.72 12.86 9.31
CA LYS A 96 9.92 13.69 9.21
C LYS A 96 10.64 13.83 10.56
N ALA A 97 9.89 13.79 11.65
CA ALA A 97 10.39 13.83 13.01
C ALA A 97 11.36 12.68 13.33
N GLU A 98 11.28 11.56 12.63
CA GLU A 98 12.19 10.44 12.85
C GLU A 98 13.65 10.75 12.46
N LEU A 99 13.89 11.83 11.73
CA LEU A 99 15.25 12.24 11.37
C LEU A 99 16.07 12.69 12.59
N TYR A 100 15.43 13.25 13.61
CA TYR A 100 16.14 13.63 14.83
C TYR A 100 16.16 12.53 15.91
N THR A 101 15.72 11.32 15.56
CA THR A 101 15.87 10.12 16.38
C THR A 101 17.04 9.25 15.85
N PRO A 102 17.52 8.27 16.60
CA PRO A 102 18.61 7.41 16.11
C PRO A 102 18.18 6.34 15.10
N ILE A 103 16.91 6.29 14.69
CA ILE A 103 16.34 5.21 13.85
C ILE A 103 17.05 5.07 12.50
N PHE A 104 17.27 6.20 11.80
CA PHE A 104 17.91 6.20 10.48
C PHE A 104 19.43 6.35 10.62
N SER A 105 20.11 5.22 10.75
CA SER A 105 21.56 5.17 10.78
C SER A 105 22.06 4.00 9.93
N ALA A 106 23.18 4.18 9.21
CA ALA A 106 23.85 3.09 8.51
C ALA A 106 24.37 2.00 9.45
N SER A 107 24.45 2.26 10.76
CA SER A 107 24.79 1.26 11.78
C SER A 107 23.56 0.51 12.31
N ASN A 108 22.32 0.93 11.98
CA ASN A 108 21.11 0.22 12.35
C ASN A 108 20.90 -1.01 11.44
N SER A 109 21.67 -2.06 11.69
CA SER A 109 21.65 -3.29 10.89
C SER A 109 20.29 -4.00 10.93
N GLY A 110 19.55 -3.91 12.04
CA GLY A 110 18.22 -4.48 12.19
C GLY A 110 17.26 -3.85 11.18
N LEU A 111 17.09 -2.53 11.21
CA LEU A 111 16.18 -1.84 10.30
C LEU A 111 16.61 -2.00 8.84
N ILE A 112 17.92 -1.92 8.54
CA ILE A 112 18.46 -2.18 7.20
C ILE A 112 18.11 -3.60 6.73
N GLY A 113 18.20 -4.59 7.61
CA GLY A 113 17.85 -5.97 7.32
C GLY A 113 16.35 -6.13 7.00
N MET A 114 15.47 -5.48 7.76
CA MET A 114 14.02 -5.47 7.50
C MET A 114 13.70 -4.83 6.15
N PHE A 115 14.32 -3.69 5.81
CA PHE A 115 14.16 -3.04 4.51
C PHE A 115 14.63 -3.93 3.36
N LYS A 116 15.81 -4.54 3.51
CA LYS A 116 16.36 -5.48 2.52
C LYS A 116 15.48 -6.71 2.34
N ARG A 117 14.77 -7.16 3.37
CA ARG A 117 13.85 -8.29 3.29
C ARG A 117 12.69 -8.01 2.34
N LEU A 118 12.19 -6.78 2.30
CA LEU A 118 11.14 -6.37 1.36
C LEU A 118 11.68 -6.14 -0.08
N GLY A 119 13.00 -6.13 -0.26
CA GLY A 119 13.65 -5.81 -1.54
C GLY A 119 13.80 -4.32 -1.79
N PRO A 120 14.44 -3.91 -2.92
CA PRO A 120 14.60 -2.51 -3.28
C PRO A 120 13.26 -1.80 -3.42
N SER A 121 13.10 -0.62 -2.77
CA SER A 121 11.88 0.17 -2.85
C SER A 121 12.13 1.65 -2.51
N VAL A 122 11.08 2.36 -2.09
CA VAL A 122 11.09 3.79 -1.74
C VAL A 122 10.79 3.97 -0.27
N LEU A 123 11.66 4.68 0.44
CA LEU A 123 11.37 5.27 1.73
C LEU A 123 10.87 6.70 1.51
N ARG A 124 9.65 6.98 1.89
CA ARG A 124 9.16 8.35 2.00
C ARG A 124 9.41 8.84 3.42
N VAL A 125 9.99 10.03 3.55
CA VAL A 125 10.10 10.75 4.83
C VAL A 125 9.23 11.98 4.73
N GLY A 126 8.09 11.94 5.43
CA GLY A 126 7.01 12.90 5.28
C GLY A 126 6.16 13.03 6.54
N GLY A 127 4.86 12.84 6.41
CA GLY A 127 3.92 12.81 7.52
C GLY A 127 3.60 14.20 8.10
N ASN A 128 2.77 14.20 9.14
CA ASN A 128 2.29 15.42 9.79
C ASN A 128 3.38 16.29 10.43
N SER A 129 4.55 15.74 10.67
CA SER A 129 5.69 16.47 11.22
C SER A 129 6.50 17.24 10.18
N VAL A 130 6.28 17.02 8.88
CA VAL A 130 6.96 17.79 7.82
C VAL A 130 6.81 19.29 8.07
N ASP A 131 5.59 19.75 8.25
CA ASP A 131 5.27 21.18 8.40
C ASP A 131 5.50 21.74 9.81
N LYS A 132 6.10 20.93 10.69
CA LYS A 132 6.46 21.30 12.08
C LYS A 132 7.97 21.31 12.31
N ASN A 133 8.77 20.82 11.36
CA ASN A 133 10.21 20.75 11.47
C ASN A 133 10.87 21.80 10.57
N VAL A 134 11.87 22.51 11.11
CA VAL A 134 12.55 23.62 10.45
C VAL A 134 13.99 23.27 10.16
N TRP A 135 14.43 23.49 8.91
CA TRP A 135 15.83 23.35 8.54
C TRP A 135 16.74 24.27 9.34
N THR A 136 17.73 23.71 10.00
CA THR A 136 18.69 24.42 10.87
C THR A 136 20.11 24.11 10.39
N PRO A 137 20.69 24.93 9.46
CA PRO A 137 21.94 24.60 8.77
C PRO A 137 23.16 24.42 9.70
N ASN A 138 23.13 25.01 10.88
CA ASN A 138 24.18 24.92 11.90
C ASN A 138 23.66 24.24 13.18
N GLY A 139 22.55 23.49 13.09
CA GLY A 139 21.99 22.77 14.22
C GLY A 139 22.89 21.61 14.66
N PRO A 140 22.78 21.20 15.92
CA PRO A 140 23.60 20.12 16.47
C PRO A 140 23.18 18.74 15.97
N GLY A 141 22.03 18.60 15.32
CA GLY A 141 21.37 17.33 15.00
C GLY A 141 20.62 16.74 16.20
N GLN A 142 19.76 15.77 15.93
CA GLN A 142 18.93 15.04 16.90
C GLN A 142 18.20 15.96 17.86
N THR A 143 17.66 17.05 17.33
CA THR A 143 16.95 18.07 18.12
C THR A 143 15.50 18.19 17.65
N ALA A 144 14.56 17.93 18.56
CA ALA A 144 13.13 17.95 18.26
C ALA A 144 12.69 19.29 17.61
N GLY A 145 11.93 19.20 16.51
CA GLY A 145 11.45 20.34 15.75
C GLY A 145 12.47 20.95 14.80
N GLN A 146 13.70 20.44 14.74
CA GLN A 146 14.76 20.91 13.86
C GLN A 146 15.28 19.76 12.98
N ILE A 147 15.69 20.10 11.76
CA ILE A 147 16.41 19.19 10.87
C ILE A 147 17.78 19.83 10.59
N ALA A 148 18.83 19.14 10.95
CA ALA A 148 20.22 19.58 10.74
C ALA A 148 20.91 18.76 9.64
N PRO A 149 22.06 19.22 9.12
CA PRO A 149 22.86 18.47 8.16
C PRO A 149 23.17 17.02 8.56
N SER A 150 23.55 16.80 9.82
CA SER A 150 23.85 15.46 10.36
C SER A 150 22.66 14.49 10.33
N ASP A 151 21.43 15.00 10.44
CA ASP A 151 20.20 14.20 10.41
C ASP A 151 19.95 13.71 8.96
N VAL A 152 20.19 14.59 7.99
CA VAL A 152 20.09 14.25 6.55
C VAL A 152 21.23 13.30 6.14
N ASP A 153 22.44 13.50 6.64
CA ASP A 153 23.58 12.58 6.40
C ASP A 153 23.27 11.17 6.88
N SER A 154 22.73 11.05 8.09
CA SER A 154 22.34 9.77 8.68
C SER A 154 21.29 9.05 7.84
N LEU A 155 20.22 9.77 7.45
CA LEU A 155 19.18 9.21 6.59
C LEU A 155 19.73 8.79 5.22
N ALA A 156 20.53 9.63 4.57
CA ALA A 156 21.09 9.32 3.26
C ALA A 156 22.02 8.10 3.31
N ALA A 157 22.81 7.98 4.37
CA ALA A 157 23.66 6.80 4.60
C ALA A 157 22.84 5.53 4.83
N PHE A 158 21.74 5.62 5.61
CA PHE A 158 20.80 4.52 5.83
C PHE A 158 20.15 4.07 4.52
N VAL A 159 19.58 5.00 3.74
CA VAL A 159 18.90 4.71 2.47
C VAL A 159 19.84 3.99 1.50
N LYS A 160 21.10 4.46 1.38
CA LYS A 160 22.12 3.81 0.55
C LYS A 160 22.46 2.42 1.06
N ALA A 161 22.60 2.24 2.38
CA ALA A 161 22.91 0.94 2.99
C ALA A 161 21.75 -0.06 2.82
N ALA A 162 20.49 0.41 2.84
CA ALA A 162 19.32 -0.41 2.57
C ALA A 162 19.15 -0.74 1.07
N GLY A 163 19.76 0.02 0.17
CA GLY A 163 19.60 -0.12 -1.28
C GLY A 163 18.25 0.42 -1.77
N TRP A 164 17.69 1.41 -1.07
CA TRP A 164 16.41 2.03 -1.38
C TRP A 164 16.58 3.43 -2.00
N GLN A 165 15.48 4.00 -2.47
CA GLN A 165 15.39 5.41 -2.86
C GLN A 165 14.63 6.20 -1.79
N CYS A 166 14.79 7.52 -1.78
CA CYS A 166 14.09 8.40 -0.85
C CYS A 166 13.17 9.37 -1.59
N LEU A 167 11.93 9.45 -1.14
CA LEU A 167 11.01 10.56 -1.39
C LEU A 167 11.07 11.47 -0.15
N TYR A 168 11.64 12.66 -0.31
CA TYR A 168 12.01 13.52 0.81
C TYR A 168 11.04 14.70 0.94
N GLY A 169 10.25 14.71 2.01
CA GLY A 169 9.31 15.77 2.33
C GLY A 169 9.98 17.01 2.89
N ILE A 170 9.52 18.19 2.49
CA ILE A 170 9.98 19.47 3.03
C ILE A 170 8.81 20.33 3.46
N ASN A 171 9.05 21.15 4.49
CA ASN A 171 8.07 22.03 5.10
C ASN A 171 7.57 23.10 4.09
N LEU A 172 6.25 23.17 3.89
CA LEU A 172 5.55 24.15 3.06
C LEU A 172 4.79 25.18 3.88
N HIS A 173 4.71 25.01 5.20
CA HIS A 173 3.82 25.80 6.04
C HIS A 173 4.03 27.30 5.89
N GLY A 174 5.22 27.79 5.49
CA GLY A 174 5.51 29.16 5.05
C GLY A 174 4.77 30.21 5.90
N ASP A 175 4.80 30.02 7.21
CA ASP A 175 3.83 30.56 8.12
C ASP A 175 4.05 32.05 8.39
N PRO A 176 3.04 32.75 8.94
CA PRO A 176 3.17 34.13 9.38
C PRO A 176 4.25 34.37 10.44
N THR A 177 4.72 33.31 11.13
CA THR A 177 5.79 33.41 12.14
C THR A 177 7.18 33.46 11.53
N GLY A 178 7.32 33.11 10.23
CA GLY A 178 8.59 33.08 9.52
C GLY A 178 9.53 31.94 9.94
N ALA A 179 9.01 30.92 10.65
CA ALA A 179 9.80 29.76 11.07
C ALA A 179 10.35 29.00 9.87
N THR A 180 9.56 28.90 8.79
CA THR A 180 9.97 28.30 7.52
C THR A 180 9.79 29.28 6.38
N THR A 181 10.82 29.38 5.52
CA THR A 181 10.80 30.22 4.32
C THR A 181 11.18 29.39 3.10
N ALA A 182 10.78 29.84 1.92
CA ALA A 182 11.19 29.20 0.67
C ALA A 182 12.74 29.13 0.51
N ALA A 183 13.47 30.09 1.09
CA ALA A 183 14.93 30.08 1.08
C ALA A 183 15.52 28.99 2.00
N LEU A 184 14.93 28.78 3.19
CA LEU A 184 15.33 27.68 4.08
C LEU A 184 15.02 26.31 3.47
N ALA A 185 13.84 26.15 2.88
CA ALA A 185 13.46 24.94 2.15
C ALA A 185 14.42 24.67 0.97
N ALA A 186 14.80 25.70 0.21
CA ALA A 186 15.77 25.56 -0.86
C ALA A 186 17.17 25.16 -0.37
N ALA A 187 17.61 25.67 0.77
CA ALA A 187 18.87 25.28 1.40
C ALA A 187 18.85 23.83 1.88
N GLU A 188 17.76 23.38 2.48
CA GLU A 188 17.55 21.98 2.90
C GLU A 188 17.59 21.04 1.69
N VAL A 189 16.86 21.38 0.61
CA VAL A 189 16.84 20.59 -0.62
C VAL A 189 18.20 20.51 -1.27
N ALA A 190 18.95 21.61 -1.35
CA ALA A 190 20.30 21.61 -1.91
C ALA A 190 21.21 20.63 -1.14
N TYR A 191 21.13 20.65 0.18
CA TYR A 191 21.88 19.72 1.02
C TYR A 191 21.44 18.28 0.81
N ALA A 192 20.14 18.01 0.92
CA ALA A 192 19.57 16.68 0.75
C ALA A 192 19.91 16.08 -0.64
N ALA A 193 19.74 16.84 -1.72
CA ALA A 193 20.05 16.38 -3.07
C ALA A 193 21.52 15.99 -3.21
N GLN A 194 22.44 16.75 -2.60
CA GLN A 194 23.87 16.41 -2.57
C GLN A 194 24.11 15.10 -1.82
N GLN A 195 23.48 14.89 -0.65
CA GLN A 195 23.72 13.72 0.18
C GLN A 195 23.11 12.45 -0.40
N PHE A 196 21.88 12.50 -0.91
CA PHE A 196 21.22 11.35 -1.51
C PHE A 196 21.80 10.98 -2.88
N GLY A 197 22.12 11.95 -3.73
CA GLY A 197 22.55 11.71 -5.10
C GLY A 197 21.50 10.92 -5.88
N SER A 198 21.88 9.82 -6.52
CA SER A 198 20.98 8.96 -7.31
C SER A 198 19.93 8.20 -6.46
N SER A 199 20.08 8.20 -5.13
CA SER A 199 19.06 7.63 -4.23
C SER A 199 17.91 8.59 -3.96
N LEU A 200 17.95 9.85 -4.41
CA LEU A 200 16.82 10.77 -4.31
C LEU A 200 15.82 10.46 -5.43
N LEU A 201 14.63 9.99 -5.07
CA LEU A 201 13.52 9.82 -6.02
C LEU A 201 12.86 11.16 -6.34
N GLY A 202 12.69 12.01 -5.34
CA GLY A 202 12.10 13.33 -5.50
C GLY A 202 11.94 14.08 -4.19
N ILE A 203 11.62 15.37 -4.33
CA ILE A 203 11.30 16.28 -3.24
C ILE A 203 9.78 16.45 -3.21
N GLU A 204 9.15 16.15 -2.08
CA GLU A 204 7.73 16.34 -1.84
C GLU A 204 7.53 17.62 -1.01
N ILE A 205 6.81 18.62 -1.55
CA ILE A 205 6.68 19.94 -0.93
C ILE A 205 5.38 20.01 -0.13
N GLY A 206 5.48 19.93 1.20
CA GLY A 206 4.36 19.88 2.15
C GLY A 206 3.85 18.48 2.43
N ASN A 207 2.85 18.38 3.30
CA ASN A 207 2.14 17.15 3.65
C ASN A 207 0.65 17.45 3.84
N GLU A 208 -0.21 16.78 3.09
CA GLU A 208 -1.67 16.92 3.15
C GLU A 208 -2.16 18.38 3.02
N PRO A 209 -1.73 19.11 1.99
CA PRO A 209 -2.07 20.52 1.86
C PRO A 209 -3.57 20.77 1.65
N ASP A 210 -4.35 19.78 1.23
CA ASP A 210 -5.81 19.87 1.13
C ASP A 210 -6.50 20.11 2.49
N VAL A 211 -5.84 19.73 3.61
CA VAL A 211 -6.35 19.98 4.97
C VAL A 211 -5.69 21.15 5.70
N TYR A 212 -4.81 21.91 5.07
CA TYR A 212 -4.15 23.09 5.68
C TYR A 212 -5.15 24.17 6.10
N GLY A 213 -6.31 24.24 5.48
CA GLY A 213 -7.38 25.12 5.92
C GLY A 213 -7.84 24.86 7.35
N THR A 214 -7.84 23.59 7.75
CA THR A 214 -8.16 23.19 9.14
C THR A 214 -6.95 23.34 10.06
N ASN A 215 -5.76 22.98 9.56
CA ASN A 215 -4.59 22.84 10.42
C ASN A 215 -3.82 24.15 10.62
N PHE A 216 -3.76 25.05 9.60
CA PHE A 216 -2.84 26.19 9.61
C PHE A 216 -3.46 27.52 9.16
N PHE A 217 -4.27 27.55 8.10
CA PHE A 217 -4.63 28.80 7.39
C PHE A 217 -6.09 29.23 7.53
N GLY A 218 -6.94 28.43 8.17
CA GLY A 218 -8.37 28.76 8.33
C GLY A 218 -9.17 28.68 7.02
N GLY A 219 -10.42 29.14 7.04
CA GLY A 219 -11.40 28.96 5.97
C GLY A 219 -11.11 29.62 4.62
N ASN A 220 -10.03 30.40 4.50
CA ASN A 220 -9.62 31.02 3.23
C ASN A 220 -8.62 30.16 2.43
N TRP A 221 -8.30 28.96 2.85
CA TRP A 221 -7.41 28.07 2.14
C TRP A 221 -8.12 27.44 0.93
N SER A 222 -7.41 27.30 -0.17
CA SER A 222 -7.96 26.81 -1.44
C SER A 222 -6.86 26.24 -2.35
N PRO A 223 -7.19 25.43 -3.37
CA PRO A 223 -6.23 24.95 -4.36
C PRO A 223 -5.40 26.07 -5.02
N SER A 224 -6.01 27.22 -5.30
CA SER A 224 -5.27 28.34 -5.89
C SER A 224 -4.25 28.97 -4.93
N ARG A 225 -4.53 28.99 -3.63
CA ARG A 225 -3.57 29.43 -2.61
C ARG A 225 -2.43 28.42 -2.45
N LEU A 226 -2.75 27.14 -2.47
CA LEU A 226 -1.74 26.08 -2.51
C LEU A 226 -0.80 26.28 -3.69
N LEU A 227 -1.33 26.41 -4.92
CA LEU A 227 -0.53 26.61 -6.11
C LEU A 227 0.38 27.83 -6.02
N THR A 228 -0.10 28.93 -5.43
CA THR A 228 0.70 30.14 -5.23
C THR A 228 1.85 29.89 -4.26
N LEU A 229 1.57 29.31 -3.09
CA LEU A 229 2.58 29.05 -2.07
C LEU A 229 3.59 27.99 -2.53
N TRP A 230 3.09 26.87 -3.06
CA TRP A 230 3.92 25.79 -3.59
C TRP A 230 4.83 26.27 -4.73
N GLY A 231 4.30 27.10 -5.62
CA GLY A 231 5.07 27.70 -6.72
C GLY A 231 6.23 28.58 -6.25
N GLN A 232 6.04 29.32 -5.14
CA GLN A 232 7.12 30.11 -4.50
C GLN A 232 8.24 29.22 -3.98
N PHE A 233 7.89 28.15 -3.26
CA PHE A 233 8.88 27.19 -2.74
C PHE A 233 9.60 26.47 -3.89
N ARG A 234 8.85 25.96 -4.87
CA ARG A 234 9.42 25.34 -6.05
C ARG A 234 10.42 26.26 -6.77
N ALA A 235 10.06 27.52 -6.99
CA ALA A 235 10.94 28.47 -7.67
C ALA A 235 12.25 28.69 -6.91
N ALA A 236 12.20 28.82 -5.59
CA ALA A 236 13.40 28.96 -4.74
C ALA A 236 14.27 27.70 -4.78
N ILE A 237 13.66 26.53 -4.73
CA ILE A 237 14.34 25.21 -4.79
C ILE A 237 15.07 25.08 -6.13
N LEU A 238 14.40 25.33 -7.25
CA LEU A 238 15.01 25.17 -8.58
C LEU A 238 16.07 26.25 -8.87
N ALA A 239 15.98 27.43 -8.26
CA ALA A 239 17.05 28.43 -8.33
C ALA A 239 18.32 27.97 -7.59
N SER A 240 18.19 27.23 -6.50
CA SER A 240 19.30 26.68 -5.71
C SER A 240 19.79 25.34 -6.26
N THR A 241 18.87 24.47 -6.70
CA THR A 241 19.17 23.10 -7.12
C THR A 241 18.47 22.82 -8.47
N PRO A 242 19.01 23.30 -9.58
CA PRO A 242 18.43 23.10 -10.91
C PRO A 242 18.29 21.61 -11.24
N GLY A 243 17.10 21.22 -11.73
CA GLY A 243 16.86 19.86 -12.21
C GLY A 243 16.60 18.83 -11.10
N VAL A 244 16.50 19.22 -9.83
CA VAL A 244 16.05 18.30 -8.77
C VAL A 244 14.62 17.84 -9.07
N PRO A 245 14.34 16.52 -9.00
CA PRO A 245 12.98 16.01 -9.22
C PRO A 245 12.05 16.50 -8.12
N ILE A 246 10.90 17.04 -8.49
CA ILE A 246 9.87 17.53 -7.56
C ILE A 246 8.61 16.69 -7.74
N THR A 247 7.93 16.40 -6.66
CA THR A 247 6.71 15.59 -6.59
C THR A 247 5.63 16.32 -5.79
N GLY A 248 4.41 15.85 -5.86
CA GLY A 248 3.31 16.40 -5.05
C GLY A 248 1.94 16.10 -5.65
N PRO A 249 0.87 16.60 -5.01
CA PRO A 249 0.86 17.48 -3.84
C PRO A 249 0.88 16.76 -2.49
N ALA A 250 0.77 15.42 -2.44
CA ALA A 250 0.65 14.63 -1.20
C ALA A 250 -0.63 14.94 -0.41
N ASP A 251 -1.76 15.07 -1.08
CA ASP A 251 -3.05 15.34 -0.46
C ASP A 251 -3.56 14.14 0.36
N ALA A 252 -4.25 14.41 1.47
CA ALA A 252 -4.84 13.39 2.34
C ALA A 252 -6.00 12.65 1.66
N SER A 253 -6.75 13.37 0.82
CA SER A 253 -7.95 12.93 0.12
C SER A 253 -8.28 13.95 -0.99
N ASN A 254 -9.53 13.91 -1.52
CA ASN A 254 -10.00 14.93 -2.47
C ASN A 254 -9.29 14.91 -3.84
N GLU A 255 -9.02 13.71 -4.37
CA GLU A 255 -8.31 13.45 -5.62
C GLU A 255 -8.84 14.30 -6.78
N SER A 256 -10.18 14.35 -6.92
CA SER A 256 -10.86 15.06 -8.01
C SER A 256 -10.85 16.59 -7.88
N THR A 257 -10.69 17.13 -6.67
CA THR A 257 -10.81 18.57 -6.39
C THR A 257 -9.50 19.24 -6.00
N TRP A 258 -8.50 18.46 -5.60
CA TRP A 258 -7.17 18.94 -5.21
C TRP A 258 -6.06 18.30 -6.03
N THR A 259 -5.81 17.01 -5.92
CA THR A 259 -4.63 16.33 -6.50
C THR A 259 -4.61 16.39 -8.02
N VAL A 260 -5.69 16.00 -8.69
CA VAL A 260 -5.75 16.02 -10.17
C VAL A 260 -5.72 17.45 -10.71
N PRO A 261 -6.52 18.42 -10.18
CA PRO A 261 -6.40 19.82 -10.56
C PRO A 261 -5.01 20.43 -10.32
N PHE A 262 -4.34 20.08 -9.21
CA PHE A 262 -2.96 20.48 -8.96
C PHE A 262 -2.03 19.99 -10.09
N GLY A 263 -2.09 18.69 -10.41
CA GLY A 263 -1.27 18.10 -11.47
C GLY A 263 -1.47 18.77 -12.84
N TYR A 264 -2.72 19.10 -13.20
CA TYR A 264 -3.00 19.84 -14.44
C TYR A 264 -2.47 21.29 -14.41
N ALA A 265 -2.45 21.92 -13.23
CA ALA A 265 -1.95 23.29 -13.09
C ALA A 265 -0.42 23.36 -13.20
N VAL A 266 0.31 22.37 -12.67
CA VAL A 266 1.78 22.35 -12.66
C VAL A 266 2.39 21.60 -13.85
N THR A 267 1.67 20.69 -14.49
CA THR A 267 2.07 19.90 -15.67
C THR A 267 3.28 18.97 -15.47
N ALA A 268 3.50 18.07 -16.44
CA ALA A 268 4.62 17.13 -16.47
C ALA A 268 6.02 17.76 -16.49
N ASN A 269 6.13 19.05 -16.80
CA ASN A 269 7.41 19.76 -16.81
C ASN A 269 7.82 20.25 -15.40
N GLU A 270 6.91 20.21 -14.44
CA GLU A 270 7.10 20.80 -13.12
C GLU A 270 7.12 19.77 -12.01
N ILE A 271 6.51 18.59 -12.21
CA ILE A 271 6.58 17.44 -11.31
C ILE A 271 6.98 16.20 -12.09
N THR A 272 7.64 15.28 -11.41
CA THR A 272 8.03 13.96 -11.96
C THR A 272 7.11 12.84 -11.49
N LEU A 273 6.28 13.11 -10.47
CA LEU A 273 5.42 12.13 -9.82
C LEU A 273 4.25 12.86 -9.17
N LEU A 274 3.02 12.44 -9.49
CA LEU A 274 1.82 12.87 -8.78
C LEU A 274 1.68 12.03 -7.51
N THR A 275 1.44 12.64 -6.35
CA THR A 275 1.37 11.93 -5.06
C THR A 275 0.06 12.19 -4.34
N GLN A 276 -0.44 11.13 -3.68
CA GLN A 276 -1.70 11.08 -2.95
C GLN A 276 -1.53 10.20 -1.72
N HIS A 277 -2.35 10.40 -0.69
CA HIS A 277 -2.44 9.51 0.47
C HIS A 277 -3.71 8.67 0.43
N TYR A 278 -3.71 7.57 1.19
CA TYR A 278 -4.87 6.72 1.35
C TYR A 278 -4.92 6.10 2.75
N TYR A 279 -6.07 6.21 3.37
CA TYR A 279 -6.46 5.44 4.56
C TYR A 279 -7.93 5.05 4.42
N ARG A 280 -8.24 3.78 4.77
CA ARG A 280 -9.60 3.26 4.60
C ARG A 280 -10.65 4.02 5.42
N ALA A 281 -10.31 4.40 6.66
CA ALA A 281 -11.18 5.16 7.57
C ALA A 281 -10.38 5.70 8.77
N ASN A 282 -11.08 6.37 9.68
CA ASN A 282 -10.53 6.80 10.97
C ASN A 282 -10.45 5.62 11.94
N GLY A 283 -9.26 5.30 12.45
CA GLY A 283 -9.02 4.22 13.40
C GLY A 283 -9.72 4.38 14.76
N GLN A 284 -10.15 5.58 15.09
CA GLN A 284 -10.88 5.86 16.34
C GLN A 284 -12.39 5.55 16.25
N LEU A 285 -12.90 5.15 15.08
CA LEU A 285 -14.31 4.83 14.93
C LEU A 285 -14.61 3.39 15.35
N PRO A 286 -15.72 3.12 16.04
CA PRO A 286 -16.13 1.76 16.40
C PRO A 286 -16.38 0.84 15.20
N THR A 287 -16.56 1.42 14.01
CA THR A 287 -16.74 0.69 12.75
C THR A 287 -15.43 0.21 12.12
N SER A 288 -14.28 0.68 12.60
CA SER A 288 -12.96 0.29 12.12
C SER A 288 -12.56 -1.06 12.74
N THR A 289 -13.19 -2.12 12.27
CA THR A 289 -13.05 -3.50 12.77
C THR A 289 -12.26 -4.37 11.79
N ALA A 290 -11.75 -5.51 12.26
CA ALA A 290 -11.08 -6.50 11.41
C ALA A 290 -11.99 -7.01 10.29
N ALA A 291 -13.26 -7.28 10.60
CA ALA A 291 -14.25 -7.69 9.61
C ALA A 291 -14.46 -6.62 8.54
N TYR A 292 -14.52 -5.34 8.91
CA TYR A 292 -14.60 -4.24 7.95
C TYR A 292 -13.32 -4.12 7.11
N LEU A 293 -12.15 -4.26 7.75
CA LEU A 293 -10.86 -4.12 7.06
C LEU A 293 -10.69 -5.10 5.90
N ILE A 294 -11.10 -6.35 6.08
CA ILE A 294 -10.96 -7.42 5.07
C ILE A 294 -12.07 -7.47 4.01
N THR A 295 -13.05 -6.55 4.05
CA THR A 295 -14.08 -6.46 3.00
C THR A 295 -13.56 -5.66 1.79
N PRO A 296 -14.13 -5.84 0.59
CA PRO A 296 -13.80 -5.01 -0.58
C PRO A 296 -13.95 -3.51 -0.29
N ASP A 297 -13.12 -2.69 -0.91
CA ASP A 297 -13.16 -1.23 -0.82
C ASP A 297 -13.48 -0.57 -2.17
N PRO A 298 -14.76 -0.34 -2.48
CA PRO A 298 -15.15 0.31 -3.72
C PRO A 298 -14.71 1.78 -3.78
N THR A 299 -14.48 2.44 -2.64
CA THR A 299 -13.98 3.82 -2.59
C THR A 299 -12.54 3.87 -3.08
N LEU A 300 -11.67 2.97 -2.60
CA LEU A 300 -10.30 2.86 -3.11
C LEU A 300 -10.28 2.69 -4.64
N ILE A 301 -11.10 1.78 -5.17
CA ILE A 301 -11.14 1.52 -6.62
C ILE A 301 -11.57 2.77 -7.40
N ALA A 302 -12.54 3.53 -6.90
CA ALA A 302 -12.98 4.78 -7.52
C ALA A 302 -11.89 5.87 -7.47
N ASP A 303 -11.22 6.02 -6.34
CA ASP A 303 -10.14 7.01 -6.14
C ASP A 303 -8.93 6.69 -7.05
N LEU A 304 -8.54 5.41 -7.13
CA LEU A 304 -7.47 4.96 -8.03
C LEU A 304 -7.80 5.24 -9.50
N ALA A 305 -9.06 5.04 -9.92
CA ALA A 305 -9.47 5.34 -11.30
C ALA A 305 -9.40 6.85 -11.61
N ILE A 306 -9.70 7.72 -10.64
CA ILE A 306 -9.55 9.18 -10.77
C ILE A 306 -8.06 9.55 -10.91
N LEU A 307 -7.21 8.98 -10.04
CA LEU A 307 -5.77 9.24 -10.05
C LEU A 307 -5.11 8.74 -11.33
N GLU A 308 -5.45 7.54 -11.79
CA GLU A 308 -4.93 6.98 -13.04
C GLU A 308 -5.28 7.86 -14.25
N ALA A 309 -6.55 8.22 -14.38
CA ALA A 309 -7.01 9.08 -15.47
C ALA A 309 -6.34 10.47 -15.41
N GLY A 310 -6.19 11.03 -14.21
CA GLY A 310 -5.49 12.30 -13.99
C GLY A 310 -4.01 12.21 -14.37
N ALA A 311 -3.30 11.22 -13.87
CA ALA A 311 -1.88 10.99 -14.13
C ALA A 311 -1.60 10.77 -15.62
N GLN A 312 -2.43 9.99 -16.31
CA GLN A 312 -2.36 9.79 -17.76
C GLN A 312 -2.57 11.11 -18.52
N GLY A 313 -3.56 11.91 -18.13
CA GLY A 313 -3.85 13.22 -18.75
C GLY A 313 -2.76 14.26 -18.53
N ILE A 314 -2.05 14.21 -17.40
CA ILE A 314 -0.91 15.07 -17.07
C ILE A 314 0.38 14.56 -17.76
N GLY A 315 0.51 13.26 -17.96
CA GLY A 315 1.68 12.62 -18.55
C GLY A 315 2.77 12.29 -17.52
N VAL A 316 2.42 12.07 -16.25
CA VAL A 316 3.32 11.63 -15.18
C VAL A 316 2.77 10.41 -14.47
N PRO A 317 3.60 9.51 -13.91
CA PRO A 317 3.10 8.45 -13.05
C PRO A 317 2.51 9.04 -11.75
N TYR A 318 1.68 8.23 -11.05
CA TYR A 318 1.25 8.57 -9.71
C TYR A 318 1.68 7.50 -8.69
N ARG A 319 1.76 7.89 -7.42
CA ARG A 319 2.12 7.04 -6.28
C ARG A 319 1.27 7.39 -5.07
N ILE A 320 0.85 6.37 -4.32
CA ILE A 320 0.28 6.58 -3.00
C ILE A 320 1.44 6.75 -2.02
N SER A 321 1.85 8.00 -1.79
CA SER A 321 3.09 8.32 -1.06
C SER A 321 2.98 8.14 0.44
N GLU A 322 1.74 8.04 0.97
CA GLU A 322 1.45 7.63 2.34
C GLU A 322 0.16 6.82 2.38
N CYS A 323 0.19 5.66 3.03
CA CYS A 323 -1.00 4.85 3.21
C CYS A 323 -0.88 3.96 4.44
N ASN A 324 -2.04 3.53 4.95
CA ASN A 324 -2.17 2.37 5.81
C ASN A 324 -3.65 1.99 5.97
N SER A 325 -3.97 1.01 6.84
CA SER A 325 -5.34 0.55 7.10
C SER A 325 -6.27 1.68 7.55
N PHE A 326 -5.97 2.32 8.68
CA PHE A 326 -6.78 3.38 9.28
C PHE A 326 -5.90 4.54 9.77
N TYR A 327 -6.32 5.80 9.52
CA TYR A 327 -5.60 6.97 10.04
C TYR A 327 -5.84 7.20 11.55
N ASN A 328 -5.20 8.21 12.14
CA ASN A 328 -5.16 8.50 13.58
C ASN A 328 -4.53 7.35 14.41
N GLY A 329 -3.38 6.84 13.95
CA GLY A 329 -2.60 5.84 14.68
C GLY A 329 -3.10 4.41 14.53
N GLY A 330 -4.05 4.16 13.62
CA GLY A 330 -4.65 2.84 13.41
C GLY A 330 -5.79 2.54 14.38
N ALA A 331 -6.42 1.39 14.19
CA ALA A 331 -7.38 0.80 15.11
C ALA A 331 -6.69 -0.33 15.87
N SER A 332 -6.55 -0.18 17.17
CA SER A 332 -5.87 -1.17 18.05
C SER A 332 -6.54 -2.54 17.98
N GLY A 333 -5.76 -3.62 17.87
CA GLY A 333 -6.24 -4.99 17.67
C GLY A 333 -6.82 -5.24 16.27
N VAL A 334 -6.65 -4.29 15.34
CA VAL A 334 -7.07 -4.42 13.94
C VAL A 334 -5.92 -4.05 13.00
N SER A 335 -5.40 -2.82 13.10
CA SER A 335 -4.29 -2.37 12.24
C SER A 335 -2.99 -3.11 12.53
N ASP A 336 -2.79 -3.51 13.77
CA ASP A 336 -1.65 -4.30 14.29
C ASP A 336 -1.91 -5.81 14.31
N SER A 337 -3.03 -6.27 13.72
CA SER A 337 -3.47 -7.67 13.80
C SER A 337 -3.33 -8.41 12.47
N TYR A 338 -3.61 -9.72 12.50
CA TYR A 338 -3.59 -10.59 11.31
C TYR A 338 -4.53 -10.14 10.20
N ALA A 339 -5.62 -9.43 10.55
CA ALA A 339 -6.48 -8.83 9.54
C ALA A 339 -5.72 -7.90 8.58
N SER A 340 -4.73 -7.16 9.09
CA SER A 340 -3.90 -6.28 8.26
C SER A 340 -3.01 -7.04 7.27
N SER A 341 -2.54 -8.25 7.64
CA SER A 341 -1.75 -9.11 6.73
C SER A 341 -2.56 -9.56 5.50
N LEU A 342 -3.86 -9.86 5.69
CA LEU A 342 -4.73 -10.29 4.60
C LEU A 342 -5.20 -9.08 3.76
N TRP A 343 -5.54 -7.96 4.42
CA TRP A 343 -5.96 -6.72 3.78
C TRP A 343 -4.89 -6.14 2.86
N VAL A 344 -3.64 -6.07 3.33
CA VAL A 344 -2.57 -5.38 2.62
C VAL A 344 -2.26 -6.00 1.26
N ILE A 345 -2.50 -7.30 1.10
CA ILE A 345 -2.32 -7.99 -0.19
C ILE A 345 -3.35 -7.48 -1.19
N ASP A 346 -4.64 -7.44 -0.82
CA ASP A 346 -5.70 -6.93 -1.69
C ASP A 346 -5.47 -5.45 -2.03
N TYR A 347 -5.03 -4.65 -1.04
CA TYR A 347 -4.71 -3.24 -1.23
C TYR A 347 -3.58 -3.03 -2.26
N LEU A 348 -2.48 -3.77 -2.12
CA LEU A 348 -1.34 -3.69 -3.03
C LEU A 348 -1.71 -4.06 -4.46
N PHE A 349 -2.47 -5.13 -4.65
CA PHE A 349 -2.94 -5.53 -5.97
C PHE A 349 -3.97 -4.55 -6.55
N SER A 350 -4.85 -3.99 -5.74
CA SER A 350 -5.77 -2.93 -6.17
C SER A 350 -5.00 -1.71 -6.69
N CYS A 351 -3.96 -1.26 -5.97
CA CYS A 351 -3.10 -0.17 -6.41
C CYS A 351 -2.35 -0.50 -7.70
N ALA A 352 -1.83 -1.74 -7.85
CA ALA A 352 -1.15 -2.18 -9.07
C ALA A 352 -2.08 -2.23 -10.29
N GLN A 353 -3.32 -2.69 -10.11
CA GLN A 353 -4.35 -2.72 -11.13
C GLN A 353 -4.91 -1.34 -11.46
N GLY A 354 -4.94 -0.43 -10.48
CA GLY A 354 -5.28 0.98 -10.66
C GLY A 354 -4.15 1.84 -11.24
N GLY A 355 -3.03 1.25 -11.68
CA GLY A 355 -1.97 1.97 -12.40
C GLY A 355 -0.99 2.75 -11.50
N ALA A 356 -1.05 2.59 -10.17
CA ALA A 356 -0.08 3.22 -9.28
C ALA A 356 1.35 2.74 -9.57
N SER A 357 2.32 3.64 -9.55
CA SER A 357 3.75 3.30 -9.66
C SER A 357 4.32 2.71 -8.37
N GLY A 358 3.56 2.77 -7.28
CA GLY A 358 3.85 2.18 -6.00
C GLY A 358 3.11 2.85 -4.85
N VAL A 359 3.35 2.34 -3.65
CA VAL A 359 2.74 2.81 -2.40
C VAL A 359 3.78 2.91 -1.29
N ASN A 360 3.51 3.68 -0.21
CA ASN A 360 4.38 3.79 0.95
C ASN A 360 3.55 3.61 2.23
N PHE A 361 3.74 2.49 2.92
CA PHE A 361 3.07 2.20 4.19
C PHE A 361 3.63 3.03 5.31
N HIS A 362 2.80 3.87 5.90
CA HIS A 362 3.20 4.75 7.00
C HIS A 362 3.39 3.97 8.29
N GLY A 363 4.45 4.31 9.03
CA GLY A 363 4.82 3.64 10.26
C GLY A 363 5.97 4.35 10.97
N GLY A 364 6.67 3.60 11.79
CA GLY A 364 7.76 4.04 12.66
C GLY A 364 7.38 3.99 14.13
N GLY A 365 8.32 3.65 15.00
CA GLY A 365 8.12 3.47 16.42
C GLY A 365 7.29 2.22 16.76
N ASP A 366 6.85 2.15 18.01
CA ASP A 366 5.90 1.15 18.49
C ASP A 366 4.45 1.66 18.42
N ASN A 367 4.26 2.96 18.35
CA ASN A 367 3.04 3.65 18.00
C ASN A 367 3.34 4.58 16.81
N PRO A 368 2.54 4.56 15.77
CA PRO A 368 1.17 4.03 15.67
C PRO A 368 1.11 2.51 15.46
N GLY A 369 -0.02 1.93 15.90
CA GLY A 369 -0.31 0.50 15.81
C GLY A 369 -0.24 -0.10 14.42
N TYR A 370 -0.38 0.68 13.36
CA TYR A 370 -0.31 0.22 11.97
C TYR A 370 1.11 0.06 11.41
N THR A 371 2.17 0.35 12.17
CA THR A 371 3.54 0.25 11.63
C THR A 371 3.89 -1.18 11.22
N PRO A 372 4.38 -1.42 9.98
CA PRO A 372 4.81 -2.77 9.57
C PRO A 372 6.04 -3.27 10.33
N ILE A 373 6.93 -2.37 10.73
CA ILE A 373 8.15 -2.66 11.48
C ILE A 373 8.08 -1.92 12.81
N ALA A 374 7.94 -2.67 13.90
CA ALA A 374 7.95 -2.10 15.24
C ALA A 374 9.37 -1.86 15.71
N ASP A 375 9.61 -0.69 16.31
CA ASP A 375 10.89 -0.36 16.94
C ASP A 375 10.68 0.36 18.28
N ASP A 376 11.61 0.18 19.19
CA ASP A 376 11.73 0.93 20.42
C ASP A 376 12.93 1.86 20.31
N ASN A 377 12.65 3.14 20.14
CA ASN A 377 13.66 4.20 20.02
C ASN A 377 14.79 3.84 19.02
N GLY A 378 14.37 3.39 17.83
CA GLY A 378 15.24 2.99 16.73
C GLY A 378 15.75 1.56 16.79
N THR A 379 15.53 0.82 17.86
CA THR A 379 15.87 -0.60 17.94
C THR A 379 14.70 -1.44 17.43
N VAL A 380 14.89 -2.20 16.36
CA VAL A 380 13.83 -3.05 15.80
C VAL A 380 13.41 -4.10 16.83
N VAL A 381 12.12 -4.10 17.16
CA VAL A 381 11.47 -5.09 18.03
C VAL A 381 11.00 -6.28 17.20
N GLY A 382 10.44 -6.05 16.01
CA GLY A 382 10.02 -7.12 15.11
C GLY A 382 9.14 -6.67 13.96
N ALA A 383 8.81 -7.64 13.10
CA ALA A 383 7.82 -7.51 12.05
C ALA A 383 6.41 -7.66 12.64
N ARG A 384 5.52 -6.71 12.38
CA ARG A 384 4.10 -6.82 12.71
C ARG A 384 3.34 -7.60 11.63
N PRO A 385 2.11 -8.04 11.90
CA PRO A 385 1.34 -8.84 10.94
C PRO A 385 1.28 -8.25 9.52
N GLU A 386 1.08 -6.94 9.35
CA GLU A 386 1.06 -6.28 8.05
C GLU A 386 2.33 -6.52 7.22
N PHE A 387 3.50 -6.55 7.85
CA PHE A 387 4.77 -6.83 7.19
C PHE A 387 4.77 -8.14 6.41
N TYR A 388 4.12 -9.19 6.95
CA TYR A 388 4.07 -10.50 6.28
C TYR A 388 3.22 -10.48 5.02
N GLY A 389 2.12 -9.73 5.00
CA GLY A 389 1.34 -9.53 3.78
C GLY A 389 2.11 -8.75 2.70
N ILE A 390 2.83 -7.70 3.10
CA ILE A 390 3.74 -6.97 2.20
C ILE A 390 4.85 -7.91 1.70
N LEU A 391 5.45 -8.71 2.57
CA LEU A 391 6.49 -9.67 2.20
C LEU A 391 5.96 -10.72 1.22
N LEU A 392 4.77 -11.28 1.45
CA LEU A 392 4.18 -12.27 0.53
C LEU A 392 3.94 -11.65 -0.86
N PHE A 393 3.46 -10.41 -0.92
CA PHE A 393 3.34 -9.67 -2.17
C PHE A 393 4.69 -9.48 -2.87
N THR A 394 5.75 -9.11 -2.14
CA THR A 394 7.08 -8.93 -2.75
C THR A 394 7.70 -10.25 -3.22
N LEU A 395 7.38 -11.38 -2.56
CA LEU A 395 7.78 -12.72 -2.98
C LEU A 395 7.06 -13.17 -4.26
N ALA A 396 5.84 -12.68 -4.55
CA ALA A 396 5.18 -12.89 -5.85
C ALA A 396 5.93 -12.20 -6.99
N GLY A 397 6.74 -11.20 -6.68
CA GLY A 397 7.66 -10.56 -7.61
C GLY A 397 7.04 -9.40 -8.37
N ARG A 398 7.76 -8.98 -9.41
CA ARG A 398 7.43 -7.85 -10.30
C ARG A 398 6.98 -8.38 -11.65
N GLY A 399 6.24 -7.56 -12.38
CA GLY A 399 5.85 -7.88 -13.76
C GLY A 399 4.41 -7.48 -14.07
N THR A 400 3.82 -8.14 -15.02
CA THR A 400 2.46 -7.87 -15.45
C THR A 400 1.46 -8.57 -14.55
N VAL A 401 0.49 -7.84 -14.06
CA VAL A 401 -0.66 -8.42 -13.34
C VAL A 401 -1.68 -8.89 -14.38
N TYR A 402 -2.03 -10.17 -14.31
CA TYR A 402 -2.99 -10.80 -15.21
C TYR A 402 -4.39 -10.88 -14.62
N THR A 403 -5.38 -10.95 -15.50
CA THR A 403 -6.77 -11.19 -15.09
C THR A 403 -6.89 -12.54 -14.39
N SER A 404 -7.40 -12.51 -13.16
CA SER A 404 -7.65 -13.68 -12.33
C SER A 404 -9.11 -13.70 -11.91
N GLN A 405 -9.83 -14.77 -12.24
CA GLN A 405 -11.23 -14.96 -11.88
C GLN A 405 -11.35 -16.17 -10.97
N ILE A 406 -11.73 -15.93 -9.71
CA ILE A 406 -11.98 -16.98 -8.74
C ILE A 406 -13.50 -17.17 -8.55
N SER A 407 -13.93 -18.43 -8.57
CA SER A 407 -15.31 -18.84 -8.27
C SER A 407 -15.31 -19.69 -7.01
N ALA A 408 -15.71 -19.07 -5.89
CA ALA A 408 -15.75 -19.67 -4.56
C ALA A 408 -17.12 -19.44 -3.89
N GLY A 409 -18.19 -19.28 -4.68
CA GLY A 409 -19.53 -18.98 -4.16
C GLY A 409 -19.61 -17.60 -3.53
N SER A 410 -20.13 -17.53 -2.29
CA SER A 410 -20.25 -16.28 -1.51
C SER A 410 -19.07 -16.04 -0.56
N LEU A 411 -18.01 -16.83 -0.64
CA LEU A 411 -16.87 -16.71 0.27
C LEU A 411 -16.04 -15.44 -0.03
N ASN A 412 -15.47 -14.85 0.99
CA ASN A 412 -14.58 -13.70 0.86
C ASN A 412 -13.18 -14.16 0.44
N VAL A 413 -12.99 -14.40 -0.85
CA VAL A 413 -11.74 -14.90 -1.44
C VAL A 413 -11.34 -14.02 -2.61
N THR A 414 -10.05 -13.73 -2.72
CA THR A 414 -9.46 -13.02 -3.86
C THR A 414 -8.27 -13.79 -4.43
N ALA A 415 -7.98 -13.57 -5.70
CA ALA A 415 -6.83 -14.19 -6.37
C ALA A 415 -6.18 -13.21 -7.36
N TYR A 416 -4.86 -13.25 -7.42
CA TYR A 416 -4.03 -12.38 -8.25
C TYR A 416 -2.92 -13.18 -8.91
N ALA A 417 -2.61 -12.87 -10.16
CA ALA A 417 -1.55 -13.54 -10.91
C ALA A 417 -0.56 -12.51 -11.45
N VAL A 418 0.73 -12.77 -11.26
CA VAL A 418 1.83 -11.91 -11.71
C VAL A 418 2.74 -12.72 -12.63
N GLN A 419 2.85 -12.30 -13.88
CA GLN A 419 3.85 -12.85 -14.78
C GLN A 419 5.15 -12.04 -14.62
N SER A 420 6.20 -12.73 -14.20
CA SER A 420 7.53 -12.13 -14.09
C SER A 420 8.13 -11.82 -15.48
N PRO A 421 9.14 -10.92 -15.57
CA PRO A 421 9.85 -10.68 -16.82
C PRO A 421 10.56 -11.92 -17.41
N THR A 422 10.81 -12.94 -16.58
CA THR A 422 11.39 -14.22 -17.02
C THR A 422 10.36 -15.23 -17.51
N GLY A 423 9.06 -14.90 -17.46
CA GLY A 423 7.95 -15.73 -17.90
C GLY A 423 7.33 -16.62 -16.82
N ALA A 424 7.91 -16.72 -15.62
CA ALA A 424 7.29 -17.45 -14.52
C ALA A 424 5.99 -16.77 -14.07
N LEU A 425 4.95 -17.56 -13.80
CA LEU A 425 3.67 -17.08 -13.29
C LEU A 425 3.58 -17.36 -11.78
N ASN A 426 3.38 -16.32 -11.00
CA ASN A 426 3.17 -16.40 -9.57
C ASN A 426 1.72 -16.02 -9.25
N ILE A 427 1.05 -16.79 -8.40
CA ILE A 427 -0.36 -16.59 -8.07
C ILE A 427 -0.49 -16.45 -6.56
N ILE A 428 -1.16 -15.39 -6.09
CA ILE A 428 -1.57 -15.27 -4.69
C ILE A 428 -3.07 -15.52 -4.61
N VAL A 429 -3.48 -16.36 -3.67
CA VAL A 429 -4.88 -16.56 -3.29
C VAL A 429 -5.02 -16.16 -1.83
N VAL A 430 -5.97 -15.28 -1.53
CA VAL A 430 -6.26 -14.81 -0.15
C VAL A 430 -7.64 -15.31 0.23
N ASN A 431 -7.69 -16.24 1.17
CA ASN A 431 -8.92 -16.76 1.75
C ASN A 431 -9.21 -16.03 3.08
N LYS A 432 -10.12 -15.09 3.04
CA LYS A 432 -10.54 -14.27 4.19
C LYS A 432 -11.81 -14.82 4.87
N ASP A 433 -12.31 -15.99 4.41
CA ASP A 433 -13.42 -16.66 5.09
C ASP A 433 -12.98 -17.17 6.46
N LEU A 434 -13.86 -17.07 7.43
CA LEU A 434 -13.53 -17.40 8.82
C LEU A 434 -13.46 -18.91 9.08
N THR A 435 -14.13 -19.73 8.26
CA THR A 435 -14.40 -21.16 8.57
C THR A 435 -14.24 -22.09 7.38
N GLN A 436 -14.30 -21.56 6.15
CA GLN A 436 -14.32 -22.37 4.94
C GLN A 436 -12.90 -22.49 4.34
N ASN A 437 -12.42 -23.71 4.31
CA ASN A 437 -11.21 -24.06 3.55
C ASN A 437 -11.54 -24.24 2.07
N LEU A 438 -10.58 -24.04 1.18
CA LEU A 438 -10.78 -24.24 -0.24
C LEU A 438 -9.95 -25.41 -0.76
N GLN A 439 -10.59 -26.28 -1.53
CA GLN A 439 -9.93 -27.12 -2.53
C GLN A 439 -10.02 -26.37 -3.86
N LEU A 440 -8.91 -25.74 -4.25
CA LEU A 440 -8.84 -24.90 -5.43
C LEU A 440 -8.32 -25.71 -6.63
N THR A 441 -9.02 -25.63 -7.77
CA THR A 441 -8.51 -26.04 -9.06
C THR A 441 -8.18 -24.79 -9.87
N ALA A 442 -6.95 -24.64 -10.30
CA ALA A 442 -6.46 -23.48 -11.05
C ALA A 442 -6.11 -23.83 -12.49
N GLN A 443 -6.71 -23.11 -13.45
CA GLN A 443 -6.39 -23.14 -14.87
C GLN A 443 -5.58 -21.88 -15.21
N ILE A 444 -4.41 -22.05 -15.84
CA ILE A 444 -3.49 -20.97 -16.20
C ILE A 444 -3.21 -20.92 -17.71
N PRO A 445 -2.80 -19.74 -18.26
CA PRO A 445 -2.68 -19.57 -19.71
C PRO A 445 -1.39 -20.14 -20.31
N GLN A 446 -0.49 -20.71 -19.50
CA GLN A 446 0.82 -21.20 -19.95
C GLN A 446 1.04 -22.65 -19.55
N THR A 447 1.95 -23.31 -20.26
CA THR A 447 2.43 -24.67 -19.92
C THR A 447 3.49 -24.56 -18.83
N ILE A 448 3.36 -25.38 -17.80
CA ILE A 448 4.27 -25.48 -16.66
C ILE A 448 4.75 -26.92 -16.46
N THR A 449 5.90 -27.08 -15.84
CA THR A 449 6.50 -28.38 -15.49
C THR A 449 6.41 -28.66 -14.00
N SER A 450 6.24 -27.62 -13.19
CA SER A 450 6.06 -27.75 -11.75
C SER A 450 5.30 -26.55 -11.17
N ALA A 451 4.70 -26.78 -10.02
CA ALA A 451 4.13 -25.74 -9.19
C ALA A 451 4.46 -26.02 -7.72
N SER A 452 4.72 -24.96 -6.96
CA SER A 452 4.98 -25.04 -5.53
C SER A 452 4.22 -23.94 -4.78
N LEU A 453 3.98 -24.15 -3.48
CA LEU A 453 3.16 -23.28 -2.64
C LEU A 453 3.91 -22.88 -1.38
N LEU A 454 3.85 -21.60 -1.04
CA LEU A 454 4.18 -21.03 0.26
C LEU A 454 2.90 -20.52 0.92
N ALA A 455 2.66 -20.89 2.18
CA ALA A 455 1.47 -20.47 2.91
C ALA A 455 1.80 -19.40 3.95
N MET A 456 1.08 -18.28 3.94
CA MET A 456 1.01 -17.32 5.05
C MET A 456 -0.15 -17.69 5.94
N THR A 457 0.15 -18.01 7.19
CA THR A 457 -0.83 -18.43 8.20
C THR A 457 -0.58 -17.70 9.51
N GLN A 458 -1.55 -17.76 10.41
CA GLN A 458 -1.43 -17.23 11.77
C GLN A 458 -1.82 -18.31 12.75
N LEU A 459 -0.95 -18.58 13.72
CA LEU A 459 -1.27 -19.46 14.85
C LEU A 459 -0.44 -19.06 16.05
N THR A 460 -1.08 -18.68 17.14
CA THR A 460 -0.42 -18.46 18.42
C THR A 460 -0.23 -19.78 19.16
N SER A 461 0.80 -19.83 20.02
CA SER A 461 1.07 -21.05 20.81
C SER A 461 -0.14 -21.50 21.61
N GLY A 462 -0.54 -22.76 21.41
CA GLY A 462 -1.71 -23.36 22.04
C GLY A 462 -3.05 -23.09 21.36
N ALA A 463 -3.10 -22.25 20.32
CA ALA A 463 -4.31 -22.08 19.52
C ALA A 463 -4.49 -23.25 18.54
N THR A 464 -5.75 -23.54 18.18
CA THR A 464 -6.12 -24.58 17.23
C THR A 464 -6.65 -24.04 15.91
N ALA A 465 -6.83 -22.71 15.82
CA ALA A 465 -7.31 -22.01 14.62
C ALA A 465 -6.71 -20.58 14.57
N PRO A 466 -6.60 -19.99 13.36
CA PRO A 466 -6.22 -18.59 13.21
C PRO A 466 -7.24 -17.64 13.84
N ASP A 467 -6.74 -16.46 14.27
CA ASP A 467 -7.56 -15.38 14.82
C ASP A 467 -7.20 -14.07 14.09
N LEU A 468 -8.21 -13.45 13.45
CA LEU A 468 -8.03 -12.15 12.76
C LEU A 468 -7.51 -11.04 13.67
N SER A 469 -7.83 -11.08 14.95
CA SER A 469 -7.41 -10.08 15.93
C SER A 469 -6.04 -10.36 16.55
N ALA A 470 -5.40 -11.48 16.21
CA ALA A 470 -4.09 -11.83 16.75
C ALA A 470 -3.00 -10.86 16.24
N THR A 471 -2.24 -10.29 17.17
CA THR A 471 -1.14 -9.35 16.88
C THR A 471 0.22 -10.04 16.71
N SER A 472 0.24 -11.38 16.73
CA SER A 472 1.45 -12.21 16.61
C SER A 472 1.13 -13.58 16.03
N GLY A 473 2.16 -14.42 15.86
CA GLY A 473 2.02 -15.79 15.36
C GLY A 473 1.82 -15.88 13.85
N VAL A 474 2.03 -14.81 13.10
CA VAL A 474 2.04 -14.85 11.63
C VAL A 474 3.36 -15.42 11.13
N THR A 475 3.27 -16.36 10.21
CA THR A 475 4.41 -16.99 9.54
C THR A 475 4.17 -17.10 8.03
N ILE A 476 5.22 -17.17 7.26
CA ILE A 476 5.17 -17.66 5.88
C ILE A 476 6.00 -18.93 5.81
N GLN A 477 5.35 -20.03 5.44
CA GLN A 477 5.95 -21.37 5.39
C GLN A 477 6.71 -21.70 6.68
N ASP A 478 6.01 -21.60 7.81
CA ASP A 478 6.46 -21.87 9.17
C ASP A 478 7.59 -20.96 9.70
N ALA A 479 7.99 -19.93 8.95
CA ALA A 479 9.03 -19.02 9.37
C ALA A 479 8.50 -17.64 9.77
N SER A 480 9.04 -17.10 10.86
CA SER A 480 8.94 -15.69 11.24
C SER A 480 10.13 -14.89 10.72
N VAL A 481 9.94 -13.59 10.54
CA VAL A 481 11.02 -12.65 10.24
C VAL A 481 11.64 -12.18 11.56
N ASN A 482 12.95 -12.36 11.69
CA ASN A 482 13.68 -11.90 12.87
C ASN A 482 13.89 -10.38 12.86
N PRO A 483 14.18 -9.73 14.00
CA PRO A 483 14.43 -8.29 14.06
C PRO A 483 15.58 -7.77 13.19
N ASP A 484 16.47 -8.65 12.76
CA ASP A 484 17.56 -8.34 11.82
C ASP A 484 17.17 -8.55 10.34
N GLY A 485 15.91 -8.85 10.05
CA GLY A 485 15.39 -9.13 8.73
C GLY A 485 15.72 -10.53 8.20
N THR A 486 16.38 -11.39 8.96
CA THR A 486 16.62 -12.77 8.54
C THR A 486 15.31 -13.56 8.51
N PHE A 487 15.16 -14.39 7.47
CA PHE A 487 13.94 -15.15 7.21
C PHE A 487 14.30 -16.46 6.51
N SER A 488 13.95 -17.60 7.10
CA SER A 488 14.32 -18.92 6.63
C SER A 488 13.09 -19.84 6.60
N PRO A 489 12.23 -19.71 5.57
CA PRO A 489 11.05 -20.54 5.43
C PRO A 489 11.42 -22.00 5.18
N SER A 490 10.54 -22.91 5.60
CA SER A 490 10.59 -24.32 5.23
C SER A 490 10.49 -24.47 3.71
N ALA A 491 10.80 -25.64 3.18
CA ALA A 491 10.68 -25.92 1.76
C ALA A 491 9.23 -25.68 1.28
N ALA A 492 9.09 -25.03 0.13
CA ALA A 492 7.78 -24.85 -0.49
C ALA A 492 7.16 -26.22 -0.78
N GLN A 493 5.86 -26.32 -0.59
CA GLN A 493 5.12 -27.54 -0.88
C GLN A 493 4.99 -27.73 -2.38
N THR A 494 5.37 -28.89 -2.90
CA THR A 494 5.12 -29.26 -4.31
C THR A 494 3.63 -29.51 -4.51
N LEU A 495 3.06 -28.96 -5.58
CA LEU A 495 1.67 -29.16 -5.97
C LEU A 495 1.54 -30.26 -7.03
N GLU A 496 0.41 -30.96 -7.00
CA GLU A 496 0.06 -31.92 -8.02
C GLU A 496 -0.47 -31.19 -9.26
N LEU A 497 0.10 -31.49 -10.43
CA LEU A 497 -0.39 -31.02 -11.72
C LEU A 497 -1.41 -32.00 -12.26
N LEU A 498 -2.60 -31.51 -12.61
CA LEU A 498 -3.63 -32.30 -13.31
C LEU A 498 -3.33 -32.39 -14.81
N THR A 499 -2.85 -31.27 -15.35
CA THR A 499 -2.34 -31.16 -16.73
C THR A 499 -1.13 -30.23 -16.75
N SER A 500 -0.54 -29.97 -17.89
CA SER A 500 0.54 -29.00 -18.05
C SER A 500 0.10 -27.53 -17.86
N SER A 501 -1.19 -27.24 -17.64
CA SER A 501 -1.74 -25.90 -17.42
C SER A 501 -2.78 -25.87 -16.29
N GLU A 502 -2.90 -26.97 -15.54
CA GLU A 502 -3.90 -27.09 -14.47
C GLU A 502 -3.32 -27.82 -13.26
N PHE A 503 -3.60 -27.29 -12.07
CA PHE A 503 -3.16 -27.86 -10.81
C PHE A 503 -4.22 -27.70 -9.73
N THR A 504 -4.06 -28.44 -8.64
CA THR A 504 -4.88 -28.30 -7.43
C THR A 504 -4.05 -27.88 -6.25
N CYS A 505 -4.67 -27.09 -5.35
CA CYS A 505 -4.09 -26.77 -4.06
C CYS A 505 -5.16 -26.58 -2.98
N TYR A 506 -4.70 -26.69 -1.73
CA TYR A 506 -5.52 -26.42 -0.55
C TYR A 506 -5.20 -25.02 -0.02
N VAL A 507 -6.26 -24.22 0.25
CA VAL A 507 -6.14 -22.87 0.82
C VAL A 507 -6.96 -22.80 2.11
N PRO A 508 -6.32 -22.81 3.28
CA PRO A 508 -7.04 -22.76 4.56
C PRO A 508 -7.90 -21.51 4.72
N ALA A 509 -8.90 -21.59 5.56
CA ALA A 509 -9.60 -20.42 6.07
C ALA A 509 -8.60 -19.46 6.73
N LEU A 510 -8.83 -18.15 6.61
CA LEU A 510 -7.95 -17.12 7.16
C LEU A 510 -6.48 -17.35 6.79
N SER A 511 -6.17 -17.50 5.51
CA SER A 511 -4.80 -17.65 5.01
C SER A 511 -4.59 -16.97 3.67
N ALA A 512 -3.33 -16.76 3.33
CA ALA A 512 -2.94 -16.44 1.95
C ALA A 512 -1.87 -17.43 1.48
N VAL A 513 -1.94 -17.84 0.22
CA VAL A 513 -0.95 -18.73 -0.37
C VAL A 513 -0.32 -18.07 -1.59
N LEU A 514 0.99 -18.24 -1.73
CA LEU A 514 1.74 -17.90 -2.94
C LEU A 514 2.08 -19.18 -3.68
N ILE A 515 1.57 -19.31 -4.90
CA ILE A 515 1.85 -20.42 -5.81
C ILE A 515 2.86 -19.92 -6.85
N GLN A 516 3.96 -20.62 -6.98
CA GLN A 516 5.05 -20.33 -7.92
C GLN A 516 5.13 -21.43 -8.95
N THR A 517 5.12 -21.06 -10.25
CA THR A 517 5.16 -22.02 -11.36
C THR A 517 6.50 -21.96 -12.10
N ALA A 518 6.92 -23.09 -12.67
CA ALA A 518 8.12 -23.20 -13.50
C ALA A 518 7.88 -24.02 -14.78
#